data_9ecacc85ee55123e88a59b0e716993c2
#
_entry.id   9ecacc85ee55123e88a59b0e716993c2
#
_cell.length_a   1.000
_cell.length_b   1.000
_cell.length_c   1.000
_cell.angle_alpha   90.00
_cell.angle_beta   90.00
_cell.angle_gamma   90.00
#
_symmetry.space_group_name_H-M   'P 1'
#
loop_
_entity.id
_entity.type
_entity.pdbx_description
1 polymer ?
#
loop_
_entity_poly.entity_id
_entity_poly.type
_entity_poly.pdbx_seq_one_letter_code
_entity_poly.pdbx_strand_id
1 'polypeptide(L)'
;AGKSTLHIASERVIPTPASDREMQAGDAAAAILVGPASGDLVAKFIASHSVTADFVDHFRENGVDANYDWEARWVRDEGFDKIAVPALKSALEKAGLDGSKITHFIAPIAVRGIPEMLAKKAGIPAEAIADTLIPAIGHAGAAHPTVMLAAALESASAGAIICLIGFGQGCDVILFEATGAGMRPRLGVSGSVARRTECTNYMKY
;
A
#
# COMPACT_ATOMS: atom_id res chain seq x y z
N ALA A 1 -29.90 -9.17 -1.42
CA ALA A 1 -28.70 -10.01 -1.32
C ALA A 1 -27.51 -9.22 -1.85
N GLY A 2 -26.47 -9.05 -1.03
CA GLY A 2 -25.26 -8.33 -1.42
C GLY A 2 -24.49 -9.12 -2.48
N LYS A 3 -23.88 -8.40 -3.42
CA LYS A 3 -22.99 -8.99 -4.43
C LYS A 3 -21.57 -9.06 -3.89
N SER A 4 -20.82 -10.08 -4.27
CA SER A 4 -19.38 -10.14 -4.06
C SER A 4 -18.66 -9.58 -5.30
N THR A 5 -17.58 -8.84 -5.06
CA THR A 5 -16.74 -8.24 -6.10
C THR A 5 -15.30 -8.68 -5.89
N LEU A 6 -14.67 -9.20 -6.94
CA LEU A 6 -13.25 -9.48 -6.95
C LEU A 6 -12.52 -8.25 -7.49
N HIS A 7 -11.72 -7.63 -6.65
CA HIS A 7 -10.79 -6.57 -7.04
C HIS A 7 -9.44 -7.20 -7.36
N ILE A 8 -8.90 -6.88 -8.54
CA ILE A 8 -7.58 -7.37 -8.98
C ILE A 8 -6.73 -6.16 -9.34
N ALA A 9 -5.54 -6.11 -8.79
CA ALA A 9 -4.51 -5.13 -9.14
C ALA A 9 -3.26 -5.86 -9.61
N SER A 10 -2.69 -5.42 -10.73
CA SER A 10 -1.43 -5.93 -11.24
C SER A 10 -0.67 -4.81 -11.95
N GLU A 11 0.61 -4.78 -11.75
CA GLU A 11 1.47 -3.83 -12.47
C GLU A 11 2.87 -4.42 -12.64
N ARG A 12 3.47 -4.06 -13.76
CA ARG A 12 4.88 -4.19 -14.05
C ARG A 12 5.48 -2.80 -14.13
N VAL A 13 6.31 -2.45 -13.17
CA VAL A 13 6.99 -1.15 -13.14
C VAL A 13 8.30 -1.24 -13.91
N ILE A 14 8.41 -0.46 -14.98
CA ILE A 14 9.65 -0.38 -15.78
C ILE A 14 10.31 0.97 -15.47
N PRO A 15 11.37 0.99 -14.66
CA PRO A 15 12.10 2.21 -14.35
C PRO A 15 13.00 2.62 -15.51
N THR A 16 13.37 3.89 -15.54
CA THR A 16 14.43 4.36 -16.44
C THR A 16 15.76 3.70 -16.04
N PRO A 17 16.50 3.09 -16.97
CA PRO A 17 17.81 2.51 -16.68
C PRO A 17 18.76 3.52 -16.03
N ALA A 18 19.55 3.06 -15.06
CA ALA A 18 20.46 3.86 -14.24
C ALA A 18 19.79 4.99 -13.41
N SER A 19 18.46 4.93 -13.21
CA SER A 19 17.76 5.79 -12.27
C SER A 19 17.79 5.21 -10.84
N ASP A 20 17.52 6.06 -9.85
CA ASP A 20 17.42 5.63 -8.44
C ASP A 20 16.33 4.58 -8.21
N ARG A 21 15.36 4.50 -9.12
CA ARG A 21 14.24 3.55 -9.06
C ARG A 21 14.55 2.19 -9.67
N GLU A 22 15.60 2.06 -10.48
CA GLU A 22 15.85 0.83 -11.22
C GLU A 22 15.92 -0.41 -10.33
N MET A 23 16.64 -0.31 -9.21
CA MET A 23 16.79 -1.41 -8.26
C MET A 23 15.68 -1.47 -7.20
N GLN A 24 14.70 -0.58 -7.28
CA GLN A 24 13.56 -0.52 -6.35
C GLN A 24 12.24 -0.93 -7.02
N ALA A 25 12.21 -1.06 -8.33
CA ALA A 25 11.01 -1.47 -9.05
C ALA A 25 10.79 -2.99 -8.98
N GLY A 26 9.53 -3.39 -9.07
CA GLY A 26 9.16 -4.79 -9.06
C GLY A 26 7.79 -5.02 -9.69
N ASP A 27 7.50 -6.27 -9.97
CA ASP A 27 6.24 -6.69 -10.58
C ASP A 27 5.42 -7.48 -9.56
N ALA A 28 4.14 -7.20 -9.49
CA ALA A 28 3.23 -8.01 -8.67
C ALA A 28 1.80 -8.00 -9.21
N ALA A 29 1.05 -8.99 -8.73
CA ALA A 29 -0.40 -9.01 -8.84
C ALA A 29 -1.01 -9.46 -7.50
N ALA A 30 -2.11 -8.84 -7.13
CA ALA A 30 -2.87 -9.23 -5.95
C ALA A 30 -4.37 -9.10 -6.21
N ALA A 31 -5.16 -9.86 -5.45
CA ALA A 31 -6.61 -9.83 -5.55
C ALA A 31 -7.27 -9.85 -4.17
N ILE A 32 -8.36 -9.11 -4.03
CA ILE A 32 -9.19 -9.07 -2.82
C ILE A 32 -10.65 -9.37 -3.22
N LEU A 33 -11.27 -10.31 -2.51
CA LEU A 33 -12.69 -10.56 -2.61
C LEU A 33 -13.42 -9.72 -1.54
N VAL A 34 -14.28 -8.82 -1.97
CA VAL A 34 -15.11 -7.97 -1.11
C VAL A 34 -16.56 -8.37 -1.27
N GLY A 35 -17.28 -8.54 -0.18
CA GLY A 35 -18.67 -8.96 -0.23
C GLY A 35 -19.41 -8.73 1.09
N PRO A 36 -20.64 -9.25 1.23
CA PRO A 36 -21.39 -9.21 2.47
C PRO A 36 -20.61 -9.85 3.60
N ALA A 37 -20.79 -9.34 4.82
CA ALA A 37 -20.18 -9.89 6.03
C ALA A 37 -20.81 -11.24 6.38
N SER A 38 -20.40 -12.31 5.70
CA SER A 38 -20.87 -13.68 5.91
C SER A 38 -19.73 -14.68 5.72
N GLY A 39 -19.71 -15.76 6.49
CA GLY A 39 -18.67 -16.79 6.42
C GLY A 39 -17.36 -16.38 7.09
N ASP A 40 -16.27 -16.96 6.63
CA ASP A 40 -14.90 -16.74 7.14
C ASP A 40 -14.37 -15.38 6.69
N LEU A 41 -14.82 -14.32 7.32
CA LEU A 41 -14.43 -12.95 7.03
C LEU A 41 -13.05 -12.68 7.64
N VAL A 42 -12.07 -12.26 6.83
CA VAL A 42 -10.70 -11.96 7.28
C VAL A 42 -10.60 -10.56 7.90
N ALA A 43 -11.30 -9.60 7.32
CA ALA A 43 -11.36 -8.24 7.83
C ALA A 43 -12.71 -7.59 7.53
N LYS A 44 -13.09 -6.62 8.35
CA LYS A 44 -14.28 -5.79 8.16
C LYS A 44 -13.86 -4.39 7.75
N PHE A 45 -14.57 -3.83 6.78
CA PHE A 45 -14.45 -2.41 6.43
C PHE A 45 -15.00 -1.55 7.57
N ILE A 46 -14.24 -0.51 7.95
CA ILE A 46 -14.65 0.48 8.95
C ILE A 46 -15.08 1.76 8.26
N ALA A 47 -14.14 2.40 7.57
CA ALA A 47 -14.35 3.68 6.89
C ALA A 47 -13.36 3.87 5.76
N SER A 48 -13.66 4.81 4.88
CA SER A 48 -12.72 5.30 3.87
C SER A 48 -12.88 6.80 3.63
N HIS A 49 -11.81 7.42 3.18
CA HIS A 49 -11.79 8.79 2.71
C HIS A 49 -10.95 8.89 1.44
N SER A 50 -11.46 9.57 0.44
CA SER A 50 -10.81 9.77 -0.85
C SER A 50 -10.70 11.26 -1.16
N VAL A 51 -9.54 11.68 -1.62
CA VAL A 51 -9.28 13.02 -2.12
C VAL A 51 -8.78 12.89 -3.54
N THR A 52 -9.47 13.53 -4.49
CA THR A 52 -8.99 13.67 -5.86
C THR A 52 -8.25 14.99 -5.98
N ALA A 53 -7.04 14.95 -6.50
CA ALA A 53 -6.21 16.13 -6.74
C ALA A 53 -5.54 16.03 -8.10
N ASP A 54 -5.38 17.16 -8.77
CA ASP A 54 -4.58 17.26 -10.00
C ASP A 54 -3.10 17.28 -9.64
N PHE A 55 -2.64 16.13 -9.15
CA PHE A 55 -1.29 15.91 -8.69
C PHE A 55 -0.88 14.46 -8.99
N VAL A 56 0.27 14.28 -9.62
CA VAL A 56 0.88 12.97 -9.85
C VAL A 56 2.34 12.99 -9.40
N ASP A 57 2.78 11.92 -8.77
CA ASP A 57 4.17 11.74 -8.34
C ASP A 57 5.03 11.12 -9.44
N HIS A 58 4.42 10.38 -10.34
CA HIS A 58 5.05 9.78 -11.51
C HIS A 58 4.03 9.60 -12.63
N PHE A 59 4.51 9.53 -13.85
CA PHE A 59 3.66 9.21 -15.01
C PHE A 59 4.47 8.48 -16.08
N ARG A 60 3.75 7.88 -17.01
CA ARG A 60 4.32 7.25 -18.19
C ARG A 60 3.68 7.87 -19.42
N GLU A 61 4.51 8.41 -20.29
CA GLU A 61 4.08 8.97 -21.56
C GLU A 61 3.63 7.86 -22.53
N ASN A 62 2.65 8.15 -23.38
CA ASN A 62 2.18 7.20 -24.38
C ASN A 62 3.30 6.83 -25.36
N GLY A 63 3.56 5.54 -25.51
CA GLY A 63 4.63 5.01 -26.36
C GLY A 63 6.03 4.98 -25.71
N VAL A 64 6.11 5.33 -24.43
CA VAL A 64 7.34 5.21 -23.62
C VAL A 64 7.16 4.10 -22.60
N ASP A 65 8.11 3.18 -22.50
CA ASP A 65 8.03 2.05 -21.59
C ASP A 65 8.37 2.42 -20.14
N ALA A 66 9.32 3.35 -19.95
CA ALA A 66 9.80 3.74 -18.63
C ALA A 66 8.95 4.87 -18.01
N ASN A 67 8.78 4.79 -16.69
CA ASN A 67 8.14 5.84 -15.91
C ASN A 67 9.07 7.05 -15.75
N TYR A 68 8.48 8.23 -15.76
CA TYR A 68 9.10 9.48 -15.32
C TYR A 68 8.64 9.80 -13.90
N ASP A 69 9.58 10.15 -13.02
CA ASP A 69 9.31 10.52 -11.64
C ASP A 69 9.55 12.02 -11.45
N TRP A 70 8.64 12.67 -10.72
CA TRP A 70 8.82 14.06 -10.30
C TRP A 70 9.88 14.17 -9.19
N GLU A 71 10.36 15.41 -8.99
CA GLU A 71 11.36 15.72 -7.97
C GLU A 71 10.84 15.33 -6.57
N ALA A 72 11.60 14.50 -5.84
CA ALA A 72 11.14 13.85 -4.61
C ALA A 72 10.78 14.85 -3.49
N ARG A 73 11.45 16.00 -3.40
CA ARG A 73 11.14 17.03 -2.40
C ARG A 73 9.80 17.69 -2.70
N TRP A 74 9.53 17.99 -3.97
CA TRP A 74 8.25 18.54 -4.39
C TRP A 74 7.09 17.55 -4.13
N VAL A 75 7.29 16.28 -4.46
CA VAL A 75 6.31 15.23 -4.18
C VAL A 75 6.05 15.10 -2.67
N ARG A 76 7.10 15.19 -1.84
CA ARG A 76 6.95 15.19 -0.37
C ARG A 76 6.13 16.37 0.12
N ASP A 77 6.49 17.59 -0.29
CA ASP A 77 5.95 18.82 0.31
C ASP A 77 4.56 19.16 -0.25
N GLU A 78 4.35 19.02 -1.55
CA GLU A 78 3.08 19.34 -2.20
C GLU A 78 2.11 18.13 -2.20
N GLY A 79 2.62 16.93 -2.37
CA GLY A 79 1.82 15.71 -2.39
C GLY A 79 1.55 15.14 -1.00
N PHE A 80 2.56 14.51 -0.41
CA PHE A 80 2.33 13.78 0.84
C PHE A 80 1.92 14.68 1.98
N ASP A 81 2.55 15.84 2.15
CA ASP A 81 2.24 16.73 3.26
C ASP A 81 0.88 17.41 3.10
N LYS A 82 0.59 17.95 1.93
CA LYS A 82 -0.62 18.75 1.70
C LYS A 82 -1.85 17.94 1.30
N ILE A 83 -1.68 16.74 0.75
CA ILE A 83 -2.79 15.90 0.27
C ILE A 83 -2.96 14.67 1.17
N ALA A 84 -1.89 13.87 1.36
CA ALA A 84 -2.01 12.61 2.07
C ALA A 84 -2.24 12.78 3.58
N VAL A 85 -1.58 13.74 4.24
CA VAL A 85 -1.78 13.99 5.68
C VAL A 85 -3.22 14.41 6.00
N PRO A 86 -3.85 15.39 5.31
CA PRO A 86 -5.24 15.71 5.54
C PRO A 86 -6.19 14.55 5.25
N ALA A 87 -5.96 13.80 4.16
CA ALA A 87 -6.78 12.63 3.82
C ALA A 87 -6.75 11.57 4.93
N LEU A 88 -5.55 11.29 5.48
CA LEU A 88 -5.38 10.34 6.57
C LEU A 88 -6.11 10.78 7.84
N LYS A 89 -5.99 12.06 8.23
CA LYS A 89 -6.70 12.61 9.38
C LYS A 89 -8.22 12.55 9.21
N SER A 90 -8.71 12.92 8.03
CA SER A 90 -10.15 12.86 7.73
C SER A 90 -10.71 11.44 7.75
N ALA A 91 -9.92 10.45 7.30
CA ALA A 91 -10.32 9.04 7.39
C ALA A 91 -10.43 8.56 8.84
N LEU A 92 -9.46 8.92 9.69
CA LEU A 92 -9.47 8.60 11.12
C LEU A 92 -10.65 9.25 11.83
N GLU A 93 -10.90 10.54 11.58
CA GLU A 93 -12.06 11.28 12.11
C GLU A 93 -13.38 10.62 11.71
N LYS A 94 -13.53 10.28 10.42
CA LYS A 94 -14.73 9.60 9.89
C LYS A 94 -14.95 8.22 10.52
N ALA A 95 -13.87 7.54 10.89
CA ALA A 95 -13.92 6.26 11.59
C ALA A 95 -14.19 6.41 13.10
N GLY A 96 -14.09 7.61 13.65
CA GLY A 96 -14.13 7.84 15.10
C GLY A 96 -12.93 7.25 15.81
N LEU A 97 -11.80 7.14 15.15
CA LEU A 97 -10.57 6.53 15.67
C LEU A 97 -9.48 7.57 15.88
N ASP A 98 -8.74 7.41 16.98
CA ASP A 98 -7.46 8.06 17.20
C ASP A 98 -6.34 7.30 16.50
N GLY A 99 -5.33 8.00 15.99
CA GLY A 99 -4.20 7.37 15.31
C GLY A 99 -3.47 6.32 16.16
N SER A 100 -3.45 6.48 17.49
CA SER A 100 -2.86 5.52 18.43
C SER A 100 -3.55 4.15 18.43
N LYS A 101 -4.72 4.02 17.85
CA LYS A 101 -5.45 2.75 17.70
C LYS A 101 -5.03 1.95 16.48
N ILE A 102 -4.29 2.55 15.56
CA ILE A 102 -3.80 1.87 14.37
C ILE A 102 -2.69 0.90 14.78
N THR A 103 -2.86 -0.37 14.42
CA THR A 103 -1.89 -1.44 14.70
C THR A 103 -1.07 -1.84 13.46
N HIS A 104 -1.60 -1.56 12.26
CA HIS A 104 -0.91 -1.79 11.01
C HIS A 104 -1.15 -0.58 10.10
N PHE A 105 -0.12 0.22 9.88
CA PHE A 105 -0.15 1.34 8.95
C PHE A 105 0.56 0.94 7.65
N ILE A 106 -0.21 0.75 6.61
CA ILE A 106 0.25 0.34 5.28
C ILE A 106 0.39 1.57 4.41
N ALA A 107 1.63 1.96 4.16
CA ALA A 107 2.01 3.07 3.30
C ALA A 107 2.98 2.56 2.21
N PRO A 108 2.47 2.18 1.02
CA PRO A 108 3.25 1.60 -0.08
C PRO A 108 4.04 2.70 -0.80
N ILE A 109 4.95 3.35 -0.09
CA ILE A 109 5.69 4.52 -0.56
C ILE A 109 7.18 4.22 -0.52
N ALA A 110 7.85 4.28 -1.67
CA ALA A 110 9.28 4.01 -1.81
C ALA A 110 10.16 5.15 -1.29
N VAL A 111 9.61 6.36 -1.17
CA VAL A 111 10.38 7.53 -0.72
C VAL A 111 10.67 7.41 0.77
N ARG A 112 11.95 7.31 1.10
CA ARG A 112 12.42 7.13 2.48
C ARG A 112 11.91 8.21 3.42
N GLY A 113 11.44 7.81 4.60
CA GLY A 113 11.00 8.72 5.67
C GLY A 113 9.57 9.24 5.50
N ILE A 114 8.90 8.95 4.37
CA ILE A 114 7.50 9.37 4.16
C ILE A 114 6.52 8.57 5.02
N PRO A 115 6.58 7.23 5.09
CA PRO A 115 5.70 6.47 5.99
C PRO A 115 5.79 6.95 7.44
N GLU A 116 6.99 7.20 7.93
CA GLU A 116 7.25 7.70 9.29
C GLU A 116 6.70 9.12 9.50
N MET A 117 6.87 9.99 8.51
CA MET A 117 6.33 11.36 8.55
C MET A 117 4.81 11.35 8.59
N LEU A 118 4.15 10.55 7.76
CA LEU A 118 2.69 10.40 7.73
C LEU A 118 2.17 9.84 9.06
N ALA A 119 2.78 8.76 9.56
CA ALA A 119 2.41 8.15 10.84
C ALA A 119 2.52 9.17 11.98
N LYS A 120 3.65 9.87 12.10
CA LYS A 120 3.87 10.89 13.12
C LYS A 120 2.82 12.01 13.07
N LYS A 121 2.51 12.53 11.86
CA LYS A 121 1.53 13.62 11.68
C LYS A 121 0.09 13.20 11.96
N ALA A 122 -0.21 11.89 11.87
CA ALA A 122 -1.51 11.31 12.17
C ALA A 122 -1.61 10.72 13.59
N GLY A 123 -0.55 10.78 14.39
CA GLY A 123 -0.52 10.21 15.75
C GLY A 123 -0.48 8.68 15.75
N ILE A 124 -0.03 8.05 14.65
CA ILE A 124 0.10 6.61 14.52
C ILE A 124 1.45 6.18 15.13
N PRO A 125 1.47 5.12 15.98
CA PRO A 125 2.70 4.60 16.56
C PRO A 125 3.70 4.15 15.49
N ALA A 126 4.99 4.38 15.73
CA ALA A 126 6.03 3.99 14.78
C ALA A 126 6.09 2.46 14.56
N GLU A 127 5.82 1.69 15.59
CA GLU A 127 5.73 0.22 15.55
C GLU A 127 4.56 -0.32 14.74
N ALA A 128 3.56 0.53 14.45
CA ALA A 128 2.45 0.16 13.58
C ALA A 128 2.80 0.26 12.08
N ILE A 129 3.91 0.90 11.73
CA ILE A 129 4.32 1.04 10.32
C ILE A 129 4.68 -0.35 9.78
N ALA A 130 3.92 -0.81 8.79
CA ALA A 130 4.15 -2.09 8.16
C ALA A 130 5.43 -2.08 7.30
N ASP A 131 6.12 -3.23 7.22
CA ASP A 131 7.21 -3.41 6.27
C ASP A 131 6.70 -3.15 4.85
N THR A 132 7.42 -2.33 4.11
CA THR A 132 7.06 -1.96 2.73
C THR A 132 7.22 -3.11 1.74
N LEU A 133 7.92 -4.18 2.10
CA LEU A 133 8.29 -5.31 1.25
C LEU A 133 9.18 -4.93 0.04
N ILE A 134 9.49 -3.67 -0.16
CA ILE A 134 10.30 -3.19 -1.30
C ILE A 134 11.66 -3.90 -1.39
N PRO A 135 12.40 -4.14 -0.30
CA PRO A 135 13.66 -4.88 -0.39
C PRO A 135 13.51 -6.33 -0.86
N ALA A 136 12.32 -6.91 -0.72
CA ALA A 136 12.05 -8.31 -1.05
C ALA A 136 11.45 -8.51 -2.44
N ILE A 137 10.58 -7.61 -2.88
CA ILE A 137 9.79 -7.76 -4.12
C ILE A 137 9.86 -6.55 -5.05
N GLY A 138 10.54 -5.47 -4.66
CA GLY A 138 10.46 -4.18 -5.35
C GLY A 138 9.13 -3.46 -5.14
N HIS A 139 9.06 -2.21 -5.59
CA HIS A 139 7.82 -1.44 -5.60
C HIS A 139 6.98 -1.82 -6.82
N ALA A 140 5.84 -2.43 -6.60
CA ALA A 140 4.99 -3.00 -7.63
C ALA A 140 3.80 -2.09 -8.02
N GLY A 141 4.01 -0.77 -8.03
CA GLY A 141 3.04 0.22 -8.50
C GLY A 141 1.65 0.05 -7.90
N ALA A 142 0.61 0.05 -8.75
CA ALA A 142 -0.79 -0.07 -8.33
C ALA A 142 -1.13 -1.38 -7.60
N ALA A 143 -0.35 -2.44 -7.78
CA ALA A 143 -0.55 -3.69 -7.05
C ALA A 143 0.00 -3.64 -5.62
N HIS A 144 0.96 -2.76 -5.34
CA HIS A 144 1.71 -2.76 -4.09
C HIS A 144 0.84 -2.57 -2.83
N PRO A 145 -0.14 -1.64 -2.79
CA PRO A 145 -1.05 -1.49 -1.66
C PRO A 145 -1.79 -2.78 -1.32
N THR A 146 -2.27 -3.49 -2.34
CA THR A 146 -3.02 -4.74 -2.19
C THR A 146 -2.13 -5.88 -1.71
N VAL A 147 -0.88 -5.96 -2.18
CA VAL A 147 0.11 -6.94 -1.71
C VAL A 147 0.44 -6.70 -0.24
N MET A 148 0.71 -5.46 0.17
CA MET A 148 0.99 -5.13 1.57
C MET A 148 -0.22 -5.40 2.48
N LEU A 149 -1.44 -5.13 2.01
CA LEU A 149 -2.65 -5.47 2.75
C LEU A 149 -2.78 -6.99 2.94
N ALA A 150 -2.52 -7.77 1.89
CA ALA A 150 -2.53 -9.23 1.99
C ALA A 150 -1.49 -9.71 3.01
N ALA A 151 -0.27 -9.18 2.99
CA ALA A 151 0.79 -9.52 3.94
C ALA A 151 0.39 -9.18 5.39
N ALA A 152 -0.19 -8.01 5.63
CA ALA A 152 -0.66 -7.63 6.97
C ALA A 152 -1.77 -8.56 7.47
N LEU A 153 -2.70 -8.94 6.60
CA LEU A 153 -3.81 -9.84 6.94
C LEU A 153 -3.36 -11.28 7.22
N GLU A 154 -2.19 -11.71 6.75
CA GLU A 154 -1.64 -13.03 7.06
C GLU A 154 -1.33 -13.20 8.56
N SER A 155 -0.99 -12.12 9.25
CA SER A 155 -0.54 -12.15 10.65
C SER A 155 -1.37 -11.29 11.60
N ALA A 156 -2.33 -10.53 11.10
CA ALA A 156 -3.14 -9.64 11.93
C ALA A 156 -4.00 -10.40 12.95
N SER A 157 -3.89 -10.01 14.20
CA SER A 157 -4.72 -10.56 15.27
C SER A 157 -6.15 -10.04 15.20
N ALA A 158 -7.09 -10.75 15.84
CA ALA A 158 -8.47 -10.26 15.97
C ALA A 158 -8.51 -8.89 16.64
N GLY A 159 -9.29 -7.96 16.09
CA GLY A 159 -9.40 -6.58 16.57
C GLY A 159 -8.26 -5.66 16.14
N ALA A 160 -7.27 -6.15 15.39
CA ALA A 160 -6.23 -5.28 14.84
C ALA A 160 -6.82 -4.27 13.84
N ILE A 161 -6.47 -3.01 14.01
CA ILE A 161 -6.92 -1.93 13.12
C ILE A 161 -5.86 -1.67 12.06
N ILE A 162 -6.23 -1.86 10.82
CA ILE A 162 -5.38 -1.71 9.65
C ILE A 162 -5.76 -0.41 8.93
N CYS A 163 -4.81 0.46 8.72
CA CYS A 163 -4.96 1.68 7.92
C CYS A 163 -4.12 1.55 6.66
N LEU A 164 -4.76 1.50 5.51
CA LEU A 164 -4.14 1.48 4.20
C LEU A 164 -4.24 2.85 3.55
N ILE A 165 -3.13 3.38 3.07
CA ILE A 165 -3.09 4.59 2.27
C ILE A 165 -2.62 4.27 0.85
N GLY A 166 -3.30 4.80 -0.15
CA GLY A 166 -2.90 4.81 -1.56
C GLY A 166 -2.72 6.25 -2.03
N PHE A 167 -1.61 6.54 -2.66
CA PHE A 167 -1.30 7.86 -3.19
C PHE A 167 -1.06 7.79 -4.70
N GLY A 168 -1.62 8.74 -5.44
CA GLY A 168 -1.52 8.83 -6.90
C GLY A 168 -2.09 10.18 -7.36
N GLN A 169 -3.15 10.18 -8.17
CA GLN A 169 -3.92 11.39 -8.49
C GLN A 169 -4.84 11.76 -7.32
N GLY A 170 -4.24 12.07 -6.20
CA GLY A 170 -4.90 12.27 -4.92
C GLY A 170 -4.50 11.22 -3.91
N CYS A 171 -5.39 10.93 -2.96
CA CYS A 171 -5.10 10.01 -1.87
C CYS A 171 -6.36 9.27 -1.42
N ASP A 172 -6.26 7.96 -1.35
CA ASP A 172 -7.28 7.10 -0.78
C ASP A 172 -6.79 6.52 0.55
N VAL A 173 -7.64 6.57 1.56
CA VAL A 173 -7.37 5.95 2.87
C VAL A 173 -8.51 5.02 3.22
N ILE A 174 -8.18 3.78 3.57
CA ILE A 174 -9.17 2.77 3.94
C ILE A 174 -8.78 2.15 5.28
N LEU A 175 -9.78 2.02 6.17
CA LEU A 175 -9.60 1.40 7.47
C LEU A 175 -10.36 0.08 7.54
N PHE A 176 -9.70 -0.93 8.12
CA PHE A 176 -10.23 -2.26 8.34
C PHE A 176 -10.00 -2.71 9.79
N GLU A 177 -10.87 -3.58 10.28
CA GLU A 177 -10.67 -4.36 11.49
C GLU A 177 -10.46 -5.83 11.12
N ALA A 178 -9.32 -6.39 11.49
CA ALA A 178 -9.05 -7.81 11.29
C ALA A 178 -9.89 -8.67 12.24
N THR A 179 -10.39 -9.79 11.73
CA THR A 179 -11.23 -10.70 12.55
C THR A 179 -10.41 -11.78 13.27
N GLY A 180 -9.15 -11.96 12.86
CA GLY A 180 -8.30 -13.05 13.34
C GLY A 180 -8.65 -14.42 12.73
N ALA A 181 -9.58 -14.46 11.76
CA ALA A 181 -9.88 -15.72 11.05
C ALA A 181 -8.67 -16.23 10.25
N GLY A 182 -7.71 -15.35 10.02
CA GLY A 182 -6.50 -15.61 9.26
C GLY A 182 -6.78 -15.86 7.77
N MET A 183 -5.90 -15.43 6.93
CA MET A 183 -5.90 -15.89 5.55
C MET A 183 -5.35 -17.32 5.49
N ARG A 184 -5.95 -18.17 4.67
CA ARG A 184 -5.45 -19.52 4.38
C ARG A 184 -5.01 -19.63 2.92
N PRO A 185 -4.10 -18.75 2.46
CA PRO A 185 -3.62 -18.83 1.10
C PRO A 185 -2.75 -20.07 0.96
N ARG A 186 -2.73 -20.66 -0.23
CA ARG A 186 -1.83 -21.78 -0.53
C ARG A 186 -0.36 -21.41 -0.35
N LEU A 187 0.02 -20.17 -0.67
CA LEU A 187 1.37 -19.61 -0.51
C LEU A 187 1.33 -18.27 0.25
N GLY A 188 0.37 -17.41 -0.07
CA GLY A 188 0.33 -16.04 0.40
C GLY A 188 1.51 -15.19 -0.08
N VAL A 189 1.66 -14.03 0.52
CA VAL A 189 2.79 -13.13 0.28
C VAL A 189 4.06 -13.71 0.92
N SER A 190 3.98 -14.12 2.19
CA SER A 190 5.12 -14.70 2.93
C SER A 190 5.69 -15.93 2.24
N GLY A 191 4.85 -16.86 1.80
CA GLY A 191 5.26 -18.06 1.09
C GLY A 191 5.83 -17.77 -0.30
N SER A 192 5.30 -16.76 -0.99
CA SER A 192 5.82 -16.30 -2.29
C SER A 192 7.21 -15.71 -2.14
N VAL A 193 7.41 -14.83 -1.16
CA VAL A 193 8.71 -14.23 -0.84
C VAL A 193 9.75 -15.28 -0.42
N ALA A 194 9.33 -16.27 0.37
CA ALA A 194 10.23 -17.36 0.80
C ALA A 194 10.74 -18.23 -0.36
N ARG A 195 10.05 -18.23 -1.49
CA ARG A 195 10.43 -19.00 -2.70
C ARG A 195 11.18 -18.18 -3.74
N ARG A 196 11.50 -16.92 -3.43
CA ARG A 196 12.26 -16.07 -4.36
C ARG A 196 13.62 -16.68 -4.69
N THR A 197 14.07 -16.41 -5.90
CA THR A 197 15.46 -16.70 -6.33
C THR A 197 16.20 -15.38 -6.43
N GLU A 198 17.37 -15.32 -5.81
CA GLU A 198 18.21 -14.13 -5.90
C GLU A 198 18.96 -14.10 -7.24
N CYS A 199 18.88 -12.95 -7.93
CA CYS A 199 19.70 -12.66 -9.11
C CYS A 199 20.76 -11.64 -8.72
N THR A 200 22.02 -12.10 -8.62
CA THR A 200 23.17 -11.26 -8.25
C THR A 200 23.91 -10.68 -9.44
N ASN A 201 23.45 -10.97 -10.66
CA ASN A 201 24.08 -10.52 -11.89
C ASN A 201 23.24 -9.46 -12.57
N TYR A 202 23.66 -8.21 -12.47
CA TYR A 202 22.97 -7.06 -13.09
C TYR A 202 22.75 -7.22 -14.60
N MET A 203 23.69 -7.86 -15.30
CA MET A 203 23.56 -8.08 -16.77
C MET A 203 22.46 -9.08 -17.15
N LYS A 204 21.84 -9.76 -16.16
CA LYS A 204 20.69 -10.66 -16.35
C LYS A 204 19.38 -10.06 -15.83
N TYR A 205 19.48 -8.94 -15.17
CA TYR A 205 18.34 -8.18 -14.67
C TYR A 205 17.72 -7.36 -15.81
#